data_f4e4fce7c6eefa5ad7ff6a8c02da5d5f
#
_entry.id   f4e4fce7c6eefa5ad7ff6a8c02da5d5f
#
_cell.length_a   1.000
_cell.length_b   1.000
_cell.length_c   1.000
_cell.angle_alpha   90.00
_cell.angle_beta   90.00
_cell.angle_gamma   90.00
#
_symmetry.space_group_name_H-M   'P 1'
#
loop_
_entity.id
_entity.type
_entity.pdbx_description
1 polymer ?
#
loop_
_entity_poly.entity_id
_entity_poly.type
_entity_poly.pdbx_seq_one_letter_code
_entity_poly.pdbx_strand_id
1 'polypeptide(L)'
;ELRKVLKSKIPRQDAIFNIGRVAFLVNSLSQNKLYDLRYGTEDVLHQPPRASVYPYLYPLMNAALSAGAHAVYLSGAGPTVLAITSGAAGDTFTQHGSERMERAIADAMILAGQKHCSKPGNVYITRPVMQGAYIVKADPPFSKGVVRYPGFV
;
A
#
# COMPACT_ATOMS: atom_id res chain seq x y z
N GLU A 1 21.27 -0.07 1.05
CA GLU A 1 21.34 1.42 1.17
C GLU A 1 20.07 2.02 1.81
N LEU A 2 18.87 1.62 1.45
CA LEU A 2 17.61 2.16 1.98
C LEU A 2 17.39 1.98 3.50
N ARG A 3 18.10 1.08 4.14
CA ARG A 3 18.09 0.95 5.60
C ARG A 3 18.95 1.99 6.31
N LYS A 4 19.90 2.58 5.62
CA LYS A 4 20.85 3.57 6.19
C LYS A 4 20.19 4.91 6.52
N VAL A 5 19.06 5.23 5.89
CA VAL A 5 18.31 6.46 6.18
C VAL A 5 17.49 6.36 7.47
N LEU A 6 17.30 5.14 8.00
CA LEU A 6 16.57 4.95 9.25
C LEU A 6 17.48 5.18 10.45
N LYS A 7 16.96 5.88 11.46
CA LYS A 7 17.67 6.13 12.70
C LYS A 7 17.81 4.83 13.50
N SER A 8 18.99 4.56 14.03
CA SER A 8 19.25 3.41 14.93
C SER A 8 18.65 3.59 16.32
N LYS A 9 18.43 4.83 16.75
CA LYS A 9 17.79 5.21 18.01
C LYS A 9 16.63 6.13 17.70
N ILE A 10 15.50 5.89 18.34
CA ILE A 10 14.26 6.65 18.16
C ILE A 10 13.79 7.24 19.49
N PRO A 11 13.15 8.41 19.49
CA PRO A 11 12.51 8.97 20.68
C PRO A 11 11.38 8.03 21.16
N ARG A 12 11.23 7.91 22.47
CA ARG A 12 10.15 7.10 23.06
C ARG A 12 8.76 7.52 22.59
N GLN A 13 8.53 8.82 22.44
CA GLN A 13 7.25 9.36 21.97
C GLN A 13 6.92 8.91 20.53
N ASP A 14 7.92 8.82 19.65
CA ASP A 14 7.73 8.33 18.27
C ASP A 14 7.35 6.84 18.25
N ALA A 15 7.97 6.05 19.13
CA ALA A 15 7.61 4.64 19.30
C ALA A 15 6.17 4.50 19.80
N ILE A 16 5.75 5.28 20.81
CA ILE A 16 4.38 5.29 21.35
C ILE A 16 3.40 5.70 20.26
N PHE A 17 3.72 6.75 19.48
CA PHE A 17 2.89 7.18 18.36
C PHE A 17 2.64 6.01 17.39
N ASN A 18 3.70 5.38 16.90
CA ASN A 18 3.58 4.28 15.94
C ASN A 18 2.82 3.06 16.50
N ILE A 19 3.02 2.71 17.77
CA ILE A 19 2.25 1.65 18.44
C ILE A 19 0.75 1.98 18.42
N GLY A 20 0.40 3.24 18.72
CA GLY A 20 -1.00 3.70 18.63
C GLY A 20 -1.56 3.58 17.21
N ARG A 21 -0.75 3.86 16.18
CA ARG A 21 -1.19 3.70 14.77
C ARG A 21 -1.49 2.24 14.42
N VAL A 22 -0.68 1.30 14.90
CA VAL A 22 -0.94 -0.14 14.72
C VAL A 22 -2.27 -0.54 15.38
N ALA A 23 -2.56 -0.03 16.57
CA ALA A 23 -3.85 -0.29 17.23
C ALA A 23 -5.04 0.25 16.40
N PHE A 24 -4.93 1.45 15.82
CA PHE A 24 -5.93 1.98 14.89
C PHE A 24 -6.08 1.09 13.67
N LEU A 25 -4.99 0.66 13.04
CA LEU A 25 -5.01 -0.19 11.85
C LEU A 25 -5.77 -1.50 12.13
N VAL A 26 -5.39 -2.21 13.18
CA VAL A 26 -6.02 -3.48 13.56
C VAL A 26 -7.49 -3.29 13.88
N ASN A 27 -7.83 -2.27 14.68
CA ASN A 27 -9.22 -1.98 15.04
C ASN A 27 -10.06 -1.62 13.81
N SER A 28 -9.54 -0.79 12.92
CA SER A 28 -10.24 -0.35 11.71
C SER A 28 -10.57 -1.54 10.80
N LEU A 29 -9.61 -2.44 10.60
CA LEU A 29 -9.82 -3.66 9.80
C LEU A 29 -10.80 -4.61 10.48
N SER A 30 -10.64 -4.86 11.80
CA SER A 30 -11.50 -5.80 12.52
C SER A 30 -12.95 -5.33 12.64
N GLN A 31 -13.17 -4.02 12.71
CA GLN A 31 -14.50 -3.39 12.80
C GLN A 31 -15.07 -2.97 11.45
N ASN A 32 -14.37 -3.23 10.34
CA ASN A 32 -14.71 -2.74 9.00
C ASN A 32 -14.93 -1.21 8.95
N LYS A 33 -14.16 -0.46 9.75
CA LYS A 33 -14.19 1.01 9.79
C LYS A 33 -13.12 1.57 8.88
N LEU A 34 -13.31 1.45 7.58
CA LEU A 34 -12.29 1.81 6.59
C LEU A 34 -11.90 3.30 6.64
N TYR A 35 -12.80 4.17 7.09
CA TYR A 35 -12.51 5.59 7.27
C TYR A 35 -11.37 5.86 8.27
N ASP A 36 -11.22 5.03 9.28
CA ASP A 36 -10.20 5.18 10.31
C ASP A 36 -8.83 4.64 9.88
N LEU A 37 -8.74 3.93 8.74
CA LEU A 37 -7.49 3.38 8.21
C LEU A 37 -6.43 4.45 7.95
N ARG A 38 -6.84 5.68 7.60
CA ARG A 38 -5.92 6.81 7.41
C ARG A 38 -5.02 7.04 8.64
N TYR A 39 -5.61 6.93 9.83
CA TYR A 39 -4.87 7.10 11.08
C TYR A 39 -3.97 5.90 11.37
N GLY A 40 -4.38 4.70 10.95
CA GLY A 40 -3.59 3.48 11.10
C GLY A 40 -2.35 3.40 10.19
N THR A 41 -2.30 4.21 9.13
CA THR A 41 -1.18 4.25 8.18
C THR A 41 -0.27 5.47 8.35
N GLU A 42 -0.56 6.34 9.33
CA GLU A 42 0.38 7.39 9.74
C GLU A 42 1.62 6.76 10.38
N ASP A 43 2.77 7.34 10.11
CA ASP A 43 4.05 6.84 10.59
C ASP A 43 5.06 7.98 10.74
N VAL A 44 5.82 7.95 11.82
CA VAL A 44 6.90 8.91 12.08
C VAL A 44 8.29 8.28 12.08
N LEU A 45 8.38 6.95 12.00
CA LEU A 45 9.64 6.22 12.07
C LEU A 45 10.21 5.87 10.70
N HIS A 46 9.35 5.58 9.74
CA HIS A 46 9.70 4.94 8.49
C HIS A 46 9.53 5.83 7.26
N GLN A 47 8.34 6.44 7.13
CA GLN A 47 7.99 7.24 5.95
C GLN A 47 8.75 8.58 5.90
N PRO A 48 8.86 9.38 6.99
CA PRO A 48 9.56 10.65 6.95
C PRO A 48 11.03 10.53 6.56
N PRO A 49 11.86 9.63 7.14
CA PRO A 49 13.23 9.45 6.70
C PRO A 49 13.33 9.03 5.23
N ARG A 50 12.39 8.23 4.73
CA ARG A 50 12.40 7.77 3.33
C ARG A 50 11.89 8.79 2.33
N ALA A 51 11.13 9.77 2.76
CA ALA A 51 10.72 10.88 1.91
C ALA A 51 11.92 11.67 1.37
N SER A 52 13.08 11.67 2.07
CA SER A 52 14.32 12.25 1.56
C SER A 52 14.87 11.51 0.33
N VAL A 53 14.59 10.21 0.21
CA VAL A 53 15.00 9.38 -0.93
C VAL A 53 13.90 9.34 -2.00
N TYR A 54 12.65 9.48 -1.59
CA TYR A 54 11.48 9.45 -2.44
C TYR A 54 10.70 10.77 -2.35
N PRO A 55 11.14 11.85 -3.01
CA PRO A 55 10.50 13.16 -2.92
C PRO A 55 9.04 13.16 -3.39
N TYR A 56 8.65 12.20 -4.18
CA TYR A 56 7.27 11.99 -4.63
C TYR A 56 6.35 11.33 -3.59
N LEU A 57 6.88 10.81 -2.48
CA LEU A 57 6.11 10.04 -1.51
C LEU A 57 4.88 10.80 -1.01
N TYR A 58 5.08 11.95 -0.37
CA TYR A 58 3.96 12.74 0.14
C TYR A 58 3.06 13.34 -0.95
N PRO A 59 3.58 13.85 -2.09
CA PRO A 59 2.74 14.22 -3.22
C PRO A 59 1.80 13.12 -3.69
N LEU A 60 2.27 11.87 -3.83
CA LEU A 60 1.42 10.75 -4.22
C LEU A 60 0.41 10.41 -3.11
N MET A 61 0.85 10.37 -1.85
CA MET A 61 -0.03 10.10 -0.71
C MET A 61 -1.17 11.12 -0.63
N ASN A 62 -0.85 12.40 -0.74
CA ASN A 62 -1.84 13.47 -0.69
C ASN A 62 -2.82 13.41 -1.87
N ALA A 63 -2.32 13.13 -3.08
CA ALA A 63 -3.15 12.97 -4.26
C ALA A 63 -4.16 11.81 -4.10
N ALA A 64 -3.69 10.66 -3.61
CA ALA A 64 -4.54 9.50 -3.38
C ALA A 64 -5.59 9.73 -2.29
N LEU A 65 -5.21 10.34 -1.15
CA LEU A 65 -6.14 10.69 -0.07
C LEU A 65 -7.18 11.70 -0.54
N SER A 66 -6.78 12.73 -1.29
CA SER A 66 -7.70 13.74 -1.84
C SER A 66 -8.66 13.15 -2.88
N ALA A 67 -8.26 12.10 -3.58
CA ALA A 67 -9.11 11.36 -4.51
C ALA A 67 -10.02 10.33 -3.85
N GLY A 68 -9.97 10.18 -2.51
CA GLY A 68 -10.88 9.34 -1.73
C GLY A 68 -10.30 8.01 -1.26
N ALA A 69 -8.97 7.80 -1.32
CA ALA A 69 -8.36 6.64 -0.69
C ALA A 69 -8.59 6.64 0.83
N HIS A 70 -8.89 5.47 1.39
CA HIS A 70 -9.07 5.31 2.84
C HIS A 70 -7.75 5.38 3.59
N ALA A 71 -6.69 4.90 2.99
CA ALA A 71 -5.34 4.92 3.55
C ALA A 71 -4.31 4.92 2.44
N VAL A 72 -3.16 5.51 2.70
CA VAL A 72 -2.03 5.52 1.76
C VAL A 72 -0.74 5.42 2.56
N TYR A 73 0.20 4.63 2.09
CA TYR A 73 1.49 4.47 2.74
C TYR A 73 2.58 3.97 1.79
N LEU A 74 3.83 4.14 2.21
CA LEU A 74 4.99 3.57 1.51
C LEU A 74 5.02 2.05 1.72
N SER A 75 4.93 1.29 0.65
CA SER A 75 4.97 -0.17 0.71
C SER A 75 6.40 -0.66 1.03
N GLY A 76 6.58 -1.17 2.24
CA GLY A 76 7.86 -1.67 2.72
C GLY A 76 8.98 -0.62 2.63
N ALA A 77 10.09 -0.97 1.98
CA ALA A 77 11.22 -0.06 1.78
C ALA A 77 10.98 0.99 0.67
N GLY A 78 9.92 0.88 -0.08
CA GLY A 78 9.69 1.62 -1.31
C GLY A 78 10.35 0.92 -2.52
N PRO A 79 10.26 1.49 -3.69
CA PRO A 79 9.72 2.80 -4.05
C PRO A 79 8.19 2.86 -4.17
N THR A 80 7.49 1.75 -4.02
CA THR A 80 6.04 1.64 -4.25
C THR A 80 5.23 2.34 -3.17
N VAL A 81 4.25 3.14 -3.57
CA VAL A 81 3.23 3.73 -2.70
C VAL A 81 1.93 2.95 -2.90
N LEU A 82 1.32 2.51 -1.80
CA LEU A 82 0.09 1.74 -1.80
C LEU A 82 -1.07 2.59 -1.28
N ALA A 83 -2.16 2.62 -2.04
CA ALA A 83 -3.42 3.22 -1.63
C ALA A 83 -4.47 2.12 -1.39
N ILE A 84 -5.19 2.21 -0.28
CA ILE A 84 -6.29 1.31 0.05
C ILE A 84 -7.61 2.00 -0.27
N THR A 85 -8.45 1.32 -1.03
CA THR A 85 -9.80 1.76 -1.36
C THR A 85 -10.80 0.71 -0.90
N SER A 86 -12.08 1.08 -0.78
CA SER A 86 -13.14 0.11 -0.59
C SER A 86 -13.46 -0.55 -1.94
N GLY A 87 -13.45 -1.88 -1.96
CA GLY A 87 -14.04 -2.63 -3.07
C GLY A 87 -15.56 -2.59 -3.00
N ALA A 88 -16.24 -2.82 -4.12
CA ALA A 88 -17.69 -2.97 -4.15
C ALA A 88 -18.11 -4.23 -3.39
N ALA A 89 -18.72 -4.04 -2.24
CA ALA A 89 -19.62 -5.04 -1.68
C ALA A 89 -21.03 -4.56 -1.99
N GLY A 90 -21.74 -5.15 -2.96
CA GLY A 90 -23.09 -4.74 -3.27
C GLY A 90 -23.52 -5.05 -4.71
N ASP A 91 -24.61 -4.44 -5.11
CA ASP A 91 -25.18 -4.57 -6.44
C ASP A 91 -24.32 -3.95 -7.55
N THR A 92 -24.73 -4.13 -8.80
CA THR A 92 -24.02 -3.66 -9.99
C THR A 92 -23.79 -2.13 -9.99
N PHE A 93 -24.69 -1.36 -9.37
CA PHE A 93 -24.54 0.09 -9.23
C PHE A 93 -23.42 0.47 -8.28
N THR A 94 -23.31 -0.22 -7.15
CA THR A 94 -22.24 -0.02 -6.17
C THR A 94 -20.88 -0.44 -6.75
N GLN A 95 -20.84 -1.51 -7.55
CA GLN A 95 -19.61 -1.96 -8.23
C GLN A 95 -19.08 -0.90 -9.21
N HIS A 96 -19.91 -0.31 -10.03
CA HIS A 96 -19.49 0.77 -10.94
C HIS A 96 -19.00 2.03 -10.20
N GLY A 97 -19.58 2.34 -9.05
CA GLY A 97 -19.14 3.45 -8.21
C GLY A 97 -17.72 3.25 -7.66
N SER A 98 -17.43 2.05 -7.13
CA SER A 98 -16.10 1.74 -6.57
C SER A 98 -15.02 1.58 -7.63
N GLU A 99 -15.34 1.06 -8.80
CA GLU A 99 -14.41 1.04 -9.93
C GLU A 99 -14.03 2.46 -10.37
N ARG A 100 -14.97 3.39 -10.32
CA ARG A 100 -14.70 4.81 -10.62
C ARG A 100 -13.77 5.44 -9.58
N MET A 101 -13.96 5.13 -8.29
CA MET A 101 -13.07 5.62 -7.23
C MET A 101 -11.65 5.06 -7.36
N GLU A 102 -11.49 3.78 -7.64
CA GLU A 102 -10.19 3.16 -7.86
C GLU A 102 -9.45 3.83 -9.04
N ARG A 103 -10.16 4.09 -10.14
CA ARG A 103 -9.59 4.79 -11.29
C ARG A 103 -9.26 6.24 -10.99
N ALA A 104 -10.16 6.98 -10.32
CA ALA A 104 -9.90 8.36 -9.93
C ALA A 104 -8.65 8.49 -9.04
N ILE A 105 -8.49 7.56 -8.10
CA ILE A 105 -7.30 7.50 -7.24
C ILE A 105 -6.05 7.16 -8.07
N ALA A 106 -6.15 6.17 -8.97
CA ALA A 106 -5.04 5.81 -9.86
C ALA A 106 -4.62 6.98 -10.74
N ASP A 107 -5.58 7.67 -11.37
CA ASP A 107 -5.32 8.83 -12.22
C ASP A 107 -4.69 9.99 -11.43
N ALA A 108 -5.19 10.25 -10.21
CA ALA A 108 -4.61 11.27 -9.32
C ALA A 108 -3.15 10.94 -8.95
N MET A 109 -2.85 9.68 -8.65
CA MET A 109 -1.49 9.23 -8.36
C MET A 109 -0.59 9.31 -9.60
N ILE A 110 -1.08 8.96 -10.79
CA ILE A 110 -0.35 9.10 -12.06
C ILE A 110 0.01 10.57 -12.30
N LEU A 111 -0.95 11.47 -12.19
CA LEU A 111 -0.74 12.91 -12.39
C LEU A 111 0.26 13.49 -11.39
N ALA A 112 0.17 13.09 -10.13
CA ALA A 112 1.15 13.48 -9.12
C ALA A 112 2.54 12.89 -9.43
N GLY A 113 2.60 11.64 -9.86
CA GLY A 113 3.83 10.98 -10.27
C GLY A 113 4.51 11.69 -11.45
N GLN A 114 3.76 12.09 -12.47
CA GLN A 114 4.29 12.84 -13.62
C GLN A 114 4.95 14.16 -13.20
N LYS A 115 4.45 14.80 -12.15
CA LYS A 115 5.00 16.08 -11.65
C LYS A 115 6.21 15.91 -10.74
N HIS A 116 6.29 14.81 -10.01
CA HIS A 116 7.23 14.66 -8.90
C HIS A 116 8.22 13.49 -9.06
N CYS A 117 8.03 12.62 -10.05
CA CYS A 117 8.95 11.53 -10.36
C CYS A 117 9.80 11.86 -11.57
N SER A 118 11.08 11.52 -11.52
CA SER A 118 12.00 11.62 -12.65
C SER A 118 11.76 10.57 -13.74
N LYS A 119 11.04 9.50 -13.41
CA LYS A 119 10.69 8.41 -14.31
C LYS A 119 9.20 8.08 -14.19
N PRO A 120 8.54 7.68 -15.28
CA PRO A 120 7.15 7.24 -15.21
C PRO A 120 7.02 6.01 -14.30
N GLY A 121 5.98 5.98 -13.48
CA GLY A 121 5.60 4.83 -12.67
C GLY A 121 4.48 4.03 -13.32
N ASN A 122 4.33 2.78 -12.88
CA ASN A 122 3.19 1.93 -13.25
C ASN A 122 2.19 1.90 -12.11
N VAL A 123 0.90 1.88 -12.44
CA VAL A 123 -0.18 1.69 -11.47
C VAL A 123 -0.78 0.30 -11.66
N TYR A 124 -0.95 -0.41 -10.55
CA TYR A 124 -1.57 -1.73 -10.50
C TYR A 124 -2.77 -1.65 -9.57
N ILE A 125 -3.96 -1.93 -10.10
CA ILE A 125 -5.17 -2.10 -9.31
C ILE A 125 -5.32 -3.59 -9.01
N THR A 126 -5.32 -3.95 -7.73
CA THR A 126 -5.38 -5.35 -7.29
C THR A 126 -6.27 -5.50 -6.07
N ARG A 127 -6.61 -6.73 -5.72
CA ARG A 127 -7.44 -7.06 -4.56
C ARG A 127 -6.71 -8.07 -3.68
N PRO A 128 -6.92 -8.05 -2.36
CA PRO A 128 -6.49 -9.12 -1.48
C PRO A 128 -7.08 -10.45 -1.93
N VAL A 129 -6.31 -11.52 -1.85
CA VAL A 129 -6.74 -12.88 -2.17
C VAL A 129 -6.67 -13.76 -0.92
N MET A 130 -7.60 -14.71 -0.81
CA MET A 130 -7.65 -15.64 0.33
C MET A 130 -6.68 -16.81 0.18
N GLN A 131 -6.17 -17.03 -1.02
CA GLN A 131 -5.20 -18.07 -1.31
C GLN A 131 -3.80 -17.48 -1.41
N GLY A 132 -2.81 -18.17 -0.88
CA GLY A 132 -1.40 -17.82 -1.04
C GLY A 132 -0.88 -18.07 -2.47
N ALA A 133 0.41 -17.91 -2.67
CA ALA A 133 1.04 -18.20 -3.95
C ALA A 133 0.92 -19.68 -4.30
N TYR A 134 0.55 -19.97 -5.54
CA TYR A 134 0.47 -21.34 -6.06
C TYR A 134 0.99 -21.40 -7.50
N ILE A 135 1.49 -22.58 -7.87
CA ILE A 135 1.95 -22.83 -9.23
C ILE A 135 0.78 -23.34 -10.06
N VAL A 136 0.35 -22.56 -11.06
CA VAL A 136 -0.75 -22.93 -11.95
C VAL A 136 -0.28 -23.93 -13.00
N LYS A 137 0.87 -23.67 -13.63
CA LYS A 137 1.53 -24.52 -14.63
C LYS A 137 3.00 -24.16 -14.71
N ALA A 138 3.87 -25.16 -14.80
CA ALA A 138 5.28 -24.98 -15.09
C ALA A 138 5.62 -25.78 -16.36
N ASP A 139 5.90 -25.07 -17.46
CA ASP A 139 6.35 -25.68 -18.69
C ASP A 139 7.88 -25.74 -18.75
N PRO A 140 8.47 -26.82 -19.30
CA PRO A 140 9.91 -26.82 -19.64
C PRO A 140 10.21 -25.66 -20.62
N PRO A 141 11.37 -24.99 -20.51
CA PRO A 141 12.58 -25.34 -19.76
C PRO A 141 12.65 -24.81 -18.31
N PHE A 142 11.63 -24.10 -17.82
CA PHE A 142 11.66 -23.48 -16.49
C PHE A 142 11.50 -24.47 -15.33
N SER A 143 11.13 -25.71 -15.61
CA SER A 143 10.82 -26.75 -14.62
C SER A 143 11.99 -27.62 -14.17
N LYS A 144 13.22 -27.40 -14.64
CA LYS A 144 14.40 -28.20 -14.23
C LYS A 144 14.84 -27.93 -12.78
N GLY A 145 13.94 -27.75 -11.86
CA GLY A 145 14.25 -27.44 -10.47
C GLY A 145 13.06 -27.07 -9.63
N VAL A 146 11.85 -27.47 -10.03
CA VAL A 146 10.67 -27.22 -9.21
C VAL A 146 10.75 -27.99 -7.91
N VAL A 147 11.17 -27.31 -6.84
CA VAL A 147 11.05 -27.82 -5.49
C VAL A 147 9.56 -27.77 -5.11
N ARG A 148 8.93 -28.93 -5.02
CA ARG A 148 7.59 -29.02 -4.43
C ARG A 148 7.72 -28.81 -2.93
N TYR A 149 7.31 -27.67 -2.44
CA TYR A 149 7.05 -27.50 -1.02
C TYR A 149 5.77 -28.27 -0.68
N PRO A 150 5.80 -29.25 0.25
CA PRO A 150 4.57 -29.87 0.72
C PRO A 150 3.72 -28.77 1.33
N GLY A 151 2.52 -28.55 0.78
CA GLY A 151 1.57 -27.59 1.33
C GLY A 151 1.25 -28.01 2.77
N PHE A 152 1.21 -27.05 3.67
CA PHE A 152 0.58 -27.27 4.99
C PHE A 152 -0.89 -27.60 4.73
N VAL A 153 -1.30 -28.78 5.16
CA VAL A 153 -2.69 -29.22 5.27
C VAL A 153 -3.32 -28.57 6.47
#